data_371765da40aa76882bcbbb013210f06c
#
_entry.id   371765da40aa76882bcbbb013210f06c
#
_cell.length_a   1.000
_cell.length_b   1.000
_cell.length_c   1.000
_cell.angle_alpha   90.00
_cell.angle_beta   90.00
_cell.angle_gamma   90.00
#
_symmetry.space_group_name_H-M   'P 1'
#
loop_
_entity.id
_entity.type
_entity.pdbx_description
1 polymer ?
#
loop_
_entity_poly.entity_id
_entity_poly.type
_entity_poly.pdbx_seq_one_letter_code
_entity_poly.pdbx_strand_id
1 'polypeptide(L)'
;MRVLFVSTHFPENLRLDVQGTYKRMAMFLEAIKSFAQLDVLFYVPPGTDTSPAAIAATEKALSRHWNLPITLFLCPEFDYPQPLSKWQQQAPGMFNFFQQRDLVRTSQPEQIQAFEACLERKPDAVFIHRLRSMCPALLTRKPLPPVFFDLDDIEHIAFLRDIRQPPTRLITSLYYLQMPALWWGERQAIKLARQTYVCSQQDETYLTRQGLNGIVTIPNAVTIPRPQPLTAEPTLLLLGAYHYYPNINAANFLIEQVFPYVRQQMPNARLIIAGKQPEKIRSYGSGVPGVEFTGFVDDLDALYRRSRVVCCPILSGGGTRVKLVEAAAYGKPMVSTRIGAEGLNFVDGQDFLQRDEPKAFADACVKLLQSDDLCDRLGAAARMTAIKQYDRANIIYLIRKGIQQDLGTQSKPPVLSQ
;
A
#
# COMPACT_ATOMS: atom_id res chain seq x y z
N MET A 1 -1.71 28.02 8.02
CA MET A 1 -2.72 27.05 7.59
C MET A 1 -2.62 25.82 8.46
N ARG A 2 -3.74 25.25 8.87
CA ARG A 2 -3.83 24.04 9.70
C ARG A 2 -4.54 22.94 8.91
N VAL A 3 -3.98 21.76 8.86
CA VAL A 3 -4.57 20.59 8.22
C VAL A 3 -4.79 19.50 9.24
N LEU A 4 -6.02 18.97 9.31
CA LEU A 4 -6.34 17.76 10.06
C LEU A 4 -6.04 16.53 9.16
N PHE A 5 -5.07 15.72 9.57
CA PHE A 5 -4.77 14.45 8.90
C PHE A 5 -5.42 13.31 9.67
N VAL A 6 -6.21 12.48 8.98
CA VAL A 6 -6.97 11.37 9.60
C VAL A 6 -6.56 10.05 8.97
N SER A 7 -6.19 9.06 9.79
CA SER A 7 -5.83 7.73 9.31
C SER A 7 -6.15 6.64 10.34
N THR A 8 -6.41 5.44 9.85
CA THR A 8 -6.45 4.21 10.65
C THR A 8 -5.11 3.47 10.64
N HIS A 9 -4.10 4.03 9.96
CA HIS A 9 -2.79 3.41 9.83
C HIS A 9 -1.82 4.01 10.85
N PHE A 10 -1.96 3.58 12.10
CA PHE A 10 -1.11 4.05 13.20
C PHE A 10 0.27 3.37 13.16
N PRO A 11 1.37 4.14 13.15
CA PRO A 11 2.71 3.59 13.14
C PRO A 11 3.13 3.15 14.55
N GLU A 12 2.85 1.91 14.92
CA GLU A 12 3.26 1.36 16.23
C GLU A 12 4.78 1.31 16.39
N ASN A 13 5.48 1.05 15.30
CA ASN A 13 6.94 1.02 15.28
C ASN A 13 7.49 1.71 14.02
N LEU A 14 7.90 2.96 14.17
CA LEU A 14 8.40 3.80 13.08
C LEU A 14 9.59 3.22 12.30
N ARG A 15 10.37 2.31 12.90
CA ARG A 15 11.51 1.65 12.25
C ARG A 15 11.09 0.43 11.43
N LEU A 16 9.99 -0.22 11.81
CA LEU A 16 9.53 -1.48 11.22
C LEU A 16 8.36 -1.31 10.25
N ASP A 17 7.76 -0.11 10.20
CA ASP A 17 6.64 0.20 9.30
C ASP A 17 7.14 0.52 7.89
N VAL A 18 7.60 -0.53 7.20
CA VAL A 18 8.07 -0.46 5.80
C VAL A 18 7.00 -0.87 4.79
N GLN A 19 5.77 -1.08 5.23
CA GLN A 19 4.66 -1.49 4.38
C GLN A 19 4.28 -0.39 3.38
N GLY A 20 3.77 -0.81 2.21
CA GLY A 20 3.38 0.13 1.14
C GLY A 20 2.39 1.20 1.60
N THR A 21 1.39 0.82 2.41
CA THR A 21 0.39 1.73 2.96
C THR A 21 1.01 2.82 3.86
N TYR A 22 1.98 2.45 4.70
CA TYR A 22 2.70 3.42 5.52
C TYR A 22 3.57 4.35 4.66
N LYS A 23 4.29 3.81 3.67
CA LYS A 23 5.11 4.61 2.74
C LYS A 23 4.26 5.64 2.00
N ARG A 24 3.04 5.25 1.60
CA ARG A 24 2.08 6.15 0.95
C ARG A 24 1.59 7.23 1.89
N MET A 25 1.12 6.87 3.08
CA MET A 25 0.70 7.82 4.12
C MET A 25 1.82 8.83 4.45
N ALA A 26 3.04 8.34 4.68
CA ALA A 26 4.20 9.16 4.98
C ALA A 26 4.54 10.15 3.84
N MET A 27 4.28 9.78 2.59
CA MET A 27 4.48 10.65 1.44
C MET A 27 3.52 11.85 1.44
N PHE A 28 2.24 11.63 1.74
CA PHE A 28 1.26 12.72 1.89
C PHE A 28 1.55 13.59 3.11
N LEU A 29 1.87 12.99 4.24
CA LEU A 29 2.28 13.74 5.44
C LEU A 29 3.49 14.62 5.17
N GLU A 30 4.50 14.11 4.45
CA GLU A 30 5.69 14.87 4.10
C GLU A 30 5.38 16.04 3.16
N ALA A 31 4.46 15.85 2.22
CA ALA A 31 4.01 16.91 1.34
C ALA A 31 3.27 18.02 2.14
N ILE A 32 2.34 17.64 3.01
CA ILE A 32 1.48 18.58 3.77
C ILE A 32 2.30 19.32 4.83
N LYS A 33 3.21 18.64 5.55
CA LYS A 33 4.05 19.26 6.58
C LYS A 33 4.90 20.42 6.05
N SER A 34 5.17 20.47 4.76
CA SER A 34 6.00 21.51 4.14
C SER A 34 5.32 22.88 4.07
N PHE A 35 3.99 22.95 4.29
CA PHE A 35 3.24 24.19 4.15
C PHE A 35 2.11 24.39 5.19
N ALA A 36 1.85 23.40 6.06
CA ALA A 36 0.78 23.48 7.05
C ALA A 36 1.23 22.96 8.42
N GLN A 37 0.58 23.48 9.48
CA GLN A 37 0.57 22.83 10.79
C GLN A 37 -0.30 21.58 10.71
N LEU A 38 0.15 20.48 11.31
CA LEU A 38 -0.56 19.21 11.32
C LEU A 38 -1.21 18.94 12.67
N ASP A 39 -2.53 18.80 12.65
CA ASP A 39 -3.28 18.05 13.65
C ASP A 39 -3.48 16.64 13.08
N VAL A 40 -3.19 15.60 13.86
CA VAL A 40 -3.21 14.22 13.38
C VAL A 40 -4.15 13.40 14.26
N LEU A 41 -5.19 12.84 13.65
CA LEU A 41 -6.08 11.87 14.30
C LEU A 41 -5.78 10.47 13.79
N PHE A 42 -5.34 9.60 14.67
CA PHE A 42 -5.28 8.16 14.38
C PHE A 42 -6.39 7.42 15.09
N TYR A 43 -7.10 6.59 14.34
CA TYR A 43 -7.89 5.50 14.88
C TYR A 43 -6.94 4.32 15.12
N VAL A 44 -6.82 3.90 16.38
CA VAL A 44 -5.81 2.93 16.82
C VAL A 44 -6.45 1.59 17.18
N PRO A 45 -5.71 0.47 17.10
CA PRO A 45 -6.24 -0.82 17.49
C PRO A 45 -6.83 -0.81 18.92
N PRO A 46 -7.90 -1.59 19.18
CA PRO A 46 -8.43 -1.74 20.53
C PRO A 46 -7.34 -2.20 21.50
N GLY A 47 -7.34 -1.63 22.71
CA GLY A 47 -6.33 -1.91 23.73
C GLY A 47 -5.03 -1.08 23.63
N THR A 48 -4.89 -0.22 22.61
CA THR A 48 -3.81 0.77 22.59
C THR A 48 -3.96 1.75 23.74
N ASP A 49 -2.88 2.04 24.46
CA ASP A 49 -2.89 3.03 25.52
C ASP A 49 -3.12 4.44 24.96
N THR A 50 -4.26 5.02 25.29
CA THR A 50 -4.67 6.38 24.89
C THR A 50 -4.69 7.35 26.08
N SER A 51 -3.98 7.02 27.16
CA SER A 51 -3.82 7.95 28.28
C SER A 51 -3.10 9.24 27.85
N PRO A 52 -3.36 10.37 28.50
CA PRO A 52 -2.70 11.64 28.17
C PRO A 52 -1.17 11.54 28.14
N ALA A 53 -0.59 10.72 29.01
CA ALA A 53 0.85 10.48 29.07
C ALA A 53 1.36 9.71 27.83
N ALA A 54 0.64 8.65 27.41
CA ALA A 54 0.97 7.88 26.23
C ALA A 54 0.82 8.72 24.94
N ILE A 55 -0.25 9.51 24.83
CA ILE A 55 -0.45 10.44 23.71
C ILE A 55 0.72 11.43 23.63
N ALA A 56 1.08 12.09 24.72
CA ALA A 56 2.18 13.06 24.76
C ALA A 56 3.53 12.43 24.40
N ALA A 57 3.80 11.21 24.87
CA ALA A 57 5.01 10.46 24.52
C ALA A 57 5.06 10.13 23.02
N THR A 58 3.95 9.67 22.46
CA THR A 58 3.80 9.33 21.04
C THR A 58 3.89 10.59 20.15
N GLU A 59 3.23 11.68 20.54
CA GLU A 59 3.31 12.96 19.85
C GLU A 59 4.75 13.46 19.75
N LYS A 60 5.49 13.38 20.86
CA LYS A 60 6.91 13.75 20.89
C LYS A 60 7.76 12.84 19.98
N ALA A 61 7.48 11.54 19.96
CA ALA A 61 8.19 10.58 19.11
C ALA A 61 7.93 10.83 17.62
N LEU A 62 6.66 11.03 17.22
CA LEU A 62 6.24 11.33 15.85
C LEU A 62 6.76 12.72 15.41
N SER A 63 6.66 13.74 16.26
CA SER A 63 7.18 15.09 15.98
C SER A 63 8.68 15.06 15.70
N ARG A 64 9.41 14.26 16.46
CA ARG A 64 10.85 14.05 16.25
C ARG A 64 11.17 13.30 14.97
N HIS A 65 10.42 12.22 14.71
CA HIS A 65 10.58 11.40 13.49
C HIS A 65 10.29 12.21 12.22
N TRP A 66 9.22 12.98 12.22
CA TRP A 66 8.82 13.80 11.06
C TRP A 66 9.52 15.17 11.01
N ASN A 67 10.33 15.49 12.01
CA ASN A 67 10.98 16.79 12.16
C ASN A 67 9.99 17.96 12.01
N LEU A 68 8.83 17.84 12.66
CA LEU A 68 7.75 18.82 12.67
C LEU A 68 6.94 18.70 13.97
N PRO A 69 6.62 19.80 14.67
CA PRO A 69 5.65 19.76 15.76
C PRO A 69 4.25 19.41 15.20
N ILE A 70 3.62 18.41 15.78
CA ILE A 70 2.24 18.02 15.49
C ILE A 70 1.39 18.12 16.75
N THR A 71 0.07 18.14 16.59
CA THR A 71 -0.87 17.84 17.67
C THR A 71 -1.51 16.48 17.40
N LEU A 72 -1.35 15.54 18.33
CA LEU A 72 -1.79 14.17 18.15
C LEU A 72 -3.09 13.88 18.90
N PHE A 73 -4.02 13.24 18.23
CA PHE A 73 -5.24 12.67 18.79
C PHE A 73 -5.25 11.17 18.51
N LEU A 74 -5.53 10.38 19.54
CA LEU A 74 -5.71 8.94 19.42
C LEU A 74 -7.14 8.58 19.84
N CYS A 75 -7.83 7.80 19.01
CA CYS A 75 -9.15 7.28 19.32
C CYS A 75 -9.13 5.77 19.05
N PRO A 76 -9.45 4.90 20.03
CA PRO A 76 -9.56 3.48 19.80
C PRO A 76 -10.61 3.17 18.73
N GLU A 77 -10.30 2.21 17.86
CA GLU A 77 -11.29 1.63 16.97
C GLU A 77 -12.33 0.86 17.78
N PHE A 78 -13.56 0.85 17.30
CA PHE A 78 -14.59 0.00 17.89
C PHE A 78 -14.20 -1.48 17.78
N ASP A 79 -14.40 -2.21 18.87
CA ASP A 79 -14.32 -3.67 18.90
C ASP A 79 -15.60 -4.25 19.49
N TYR A 80 -15.95 -5.43 19.03
CA TYR A 80 -17.13 -6.11 19.58
C TYR A 80 -16.84 -6.57 21.01
N PRO A 81 -17.71 -6.27 21.98
CA PRO A 81 -17.47 -6.61 23.40
C PRO A 81 -17.48 -8.11 23.66
N GLN A 82 -17.99 -8.92 22.72
CA GLN A 82 -18.00 -10.38 22.78
C GLN A 82 -17.62 -10.97 21.42
N PRO A 83 -17.00 -12.16 21.38
CA PRO A 83 -16.68 -12.82 20.13
C PRO A 83 -17.97 -13.20 19.39
N LEU A 84 -18.23 -12.52 18.28
CA LEU A 84 -19.34 -12.82 17.39
C LEU A 84 -18.92 -13.89 16.38
N SER A 85 -19.87 -14.73 15.96
CA SER A 85 -19.65 -15.61 14.82
C SER A 85 -19.37 -14.81 13.56
N LYS A 86 -18.65 -15.40 12.60
CA LYS A 86 -18.33 -14.74 11.31
C LYS A 86 -19.60 -14.21 10.63
N TRP A 87 -20.70 -14.94 10.72
CA TRP A 87 -21.98 -14.53 10.16
C TRP A 87 -22.53 -13.26 10.84
N GLN A 88 -22.56 -13.21 12.16
CA GLN A 88 -23.03 -12.04 12.91
C GLN A 88 -22.20 -10.79 12.64
N GLN A 89 -20.91 -10.94 12.35
CA GLN A 89 -20.05 -9.83 11.96
C GLN A 89 -20.29 -9.34 10.52
N GLN A 90 -20.74 -10.22 9.62
CA GLN A 90 -20.81 -9.94 8.19
C GLN A 90 -22.23 -9.56 7.72
N ALA A 91 -23.27 -10.13 8.34
CA ALA A 91 -24.66 -9.93 7.91
C ALA A 91 -25.11 -8.45 7.90
N PRO A 92 -24.80 -7.61 8.90
CA PRO A 92 -25.19 -6.20 8.87
C PRO A 92 -24.56 -5.42 7.71
N GLY A 93 -23.33 -5.78 7.33
CA GLY A 93 -22.61 -5.14 6.22
C GLY A 93 -23.19 -5.41 4.83
N MET A 94 -24.11 -6.38 4.69
CA MET A 94 -24.78 -6.65 3.41
C MET A 94 -25.73 -5.51 2.99
N PHE A 95 -26.31 -4.83 3.98
CA PHE A 95 -27.33 -3.80 3.75
C PHE A 95 -26.86 -2.40 4.13
N ASN A 96 -25.78 -2.30 4.88
CA ASN A 96 -25.28 -1.02 5.37
C ASN A 96 -23.76 -0.95 5.26
N PHE A 97 -23.27 0.00 4.46
CA PHE A 97 -21.85 0.29 4.27
C PHE A 97 -21.10 0.46 5.60
N PHE A 98 -21.64 1.26 6.53
CA PHE A 98 -21.01 1.55 7.82
C PHE A 98 -21.00 0.38 8.79
N GLN A 99 -21.74 -0.69 8.50
CA GLN A 99 -21.79 -1.92 9.30
C GLN A 99 -20.91 -3.03 8.71
N GLN A 100 -20.19 -2.78 7.62
CA GLN A 100 -19.19 -3.72 7.13
C GLN A 100 -18.07 -3.89 8.14
N ARG A 101 -17.55 -5.11 8.26
CA ARG A 101 -16.65 -5.54 9.34
C ARG A 101 -15.51 -4.58 9.64
N ASP A 102 -14.86 -4.04 8.61
CA ASP A 102 -13.72 -3.14 8.79
C ASP A 102 -14.16 -1.67 8.94
N LEU A 103 -15.27 -1.28 8.33
CA LEU A 103 -15.77 0.09 8.34
C LEU A 103 -16.51 0.43 9.65
N VAL A 104 -17.17 -0.55 10.27
CA VAL A 104 -17.88 -0.37 11.56
C VAL A 104 -16.93 0.10 12.67
N ARG A 105 -15.65 -0.22 12.57
CA ARG A 105 -14.62 0.13 13.55
C ARG A 105 -14.41 1.64 13.72
N THR A 106 -14.75 2.42 12.69
CA THR A 106 -14.64 3.90 12.71
C THR A 106 -15.99 4.59 12.54
N SER A 107 -17.09 3.83 12.52
CA SER A 107 -18.44 4.35 12.25
C SER A 107 -19.31 4.52 13.49
N GLN A 108 -18.76 4.31 14.70
CA GLN A 108 -19.53 4.41 15.94
C GLN A 108 -19.51 5.84 16.52
N PRO A 109 -20.44 6.18 17.40
CA PRO A 109 -20.55 7.54 17.97
C PRO A 109 -19.26 8.08 18.58
N GLU A 110 -18.48 7.25 19.26
CA GLU A 110 -17.21 7.64 19.89
C GLU A 110 -16.18 8.11 18.84
N GLN A 111 -16.04 7.36 17.73
CA GLN A 111 -15.11 7.69 16.66
C GLN A 111 -15.56 8.95 15.89
N ILE A 112 -16.86 9.14 15.73
CA ILE A 112 -17.43 10.35 15.13
C ILE A 112 -17.17 11.56 16.04
N GLN A 113 -17.41 11.45 17.35
CA GLN A 113 -17.16 12.51 18.31
C GLN A 113 -15.67 12.91 18.36
N ALA A 114 -14.75 11.94 18.30
CA ALA A 114 -13.32 12.22 18.23
C ALA A 114 -12.95 13.04 16.99
N PHE A 115 -13.52 12.70 15.83
CA PHE A 115 -13.34 13.48 14.61
C PHE A 115 -13.93 14.90 14.75
N GLU A 116 -15.13 15.01 15.29
CA GLU A 116 -15.80 16.29 15.51
C GLU A 116 -15.08 17.20 16.49
N ALA A 117 -14.45 16.64 17.53
CA ALA A 117 -13.59 17.38 18.46
C ALA A 117 -12.35 17.97 17.74
N CYS A 118 -11.79 17.25 16.78
CA CYS A 118 -10.70 17.77 15.94
C CYS A 118 -11.19 18.93 15.04
N LEU A 119 -12.44 18.86 14.52
CA LEU A 119 -13.01 19.94 13.70
C LEU A 119 -13.23 21.24 14.49
N GLU A 120 -13.46 21.18 15.82
CA GLU A 120 -13.58 22.37 16.68
C GLU A 120 -12.31 23.23 16.71
N ARG A 121 -11.16 22.66 16.36
CA ARG A 121 -9.89 23.38 16.19
C ARG A 121 -9.83 24.20 14.89
N LYS A 122 -10.91 24.17 14.07
CA LYS A 122 -11.10 24.91 12.81
C LYS A 122 -9.94 24.69 11.83
N PRO A 123 -9.69 23.43 11.40
CA PRO A 123 -8.71 23.19 10.35
C PRO A 123 -9.15 23.85 9.03
N ASP A 124 -8.19 24.35 8.26
CA ASP A 124 -8.42 24.94 6.94
C ASP A 124 -8.75 23.86 5.89
N ALA A 125 -8.30 22.63 6.13
CA ALA A 125 -8.59 21.44 5.30
C ALA A 125 -8.50 20.16 6.13
N VAL A 126 -9.18 19.11 5.64
CA VAL A 126 -9.05 17.74 6.18
C VAL A 126 -8.45 16.85 5.11
N PHE A 127 -7.40 16.12 5.46
CA PHE A 127 -6.82 15.06 4.63
C PHE A 127 -7.15 13.70 5.24
N ILE A 128 -7.82 12.84 4.49
CA ILE A 128 -8.26 11.53 4.97
C ILE A 128 -7.57 10.43 4.17
N HIS A 129 -6.88 9.55 4.90
CA HIS A 129 -6.15 8.43 4.33
C HIS A 129 -6.94 7.14 4.49
N ARG A 130 -7.32 6.52 3.37
CA ARG A 130 -8.09 5.30 3.18
C ARG A 130 -9.57 5.37 3.55
N LEU A 131 -10.36 4.50 2.92
CA LEU A 131 -11.83 4.51 2.98
C LEU A 131 -12.37 4.36 4.41
N ARG A 132 -11.74 3.50 5.23
CA ARG A 132 -12.16 3.31 6.63
C ARG A 132 -12.09 4.60 7.45
N SER A 133 -11.07 5.40 7.24
CA SER A 133 -10.91 6.70 7.91
C SER A 133 -11.94 7.75 7.45
N MET A 134 -12.61 7.53 6.33
CA MET A 134 -13.62 8.42 5.77
C MET A 134 -14.99 8.28 6.45
N CYS A 135 -15.25 7.18 7.15
CA CYS A 135 -16.55 6.92 7.76
C CYS A 135 -17.03 8.03 8.72
N PRO A 136 -16.21 8.59 9.63
CA PRO A 136 -16.64 9.67 10.50
C PRO A 136 -17.00 10.95 9.73
N ALA A 137 -16.28 11.26 8.65
CA ALA A 137 -16.58 12.42 7.81
C ALA A 137 -17.89 12.27 7.02
N LEU A 138 -18.26 11.03 6.65
CA LEU A 138 -19.54 10.73 6.00
C LEU A 138 -20.72 10.74 6.99
N LEU A 139 -20.48 10.55 8.29
CA LEU A 139 -21.51 10.40 9.33
C LEU A 139 -21.71 11.68 10.15
N THR A 140 -20.72 12.57 10.20
CA THR A 140 -20.84 13.83 10.94
C THR A 140 -21.91 14.74 10.35
N ARG A 141 -22.56 15.49 11.22
CA ARG A 141 -23.49 16.57 10.83
C ARG A 141 -22.84 17.95 10.88
N LYS A 142 -21.57 18.04 11.34
CA LYS A 142 -20.83 19.30 11.36
C LYS A 142 -20.37 19.68 9.94
N PRO A 143 -20.33 21.00 9.63
CA PRO A 143 -19.81 21.45 8.34
C PRO A 143 -18.33 21.07 8.22
N LEU A 144 -17.95 20.56 7.05
CA LEU A 144 -16.59 20.17 6.74
C LEU A 144 -15.87 21.26 5.94
N PRO A 145 -14.61 21.55 6.27
CA PRO A 145 -13.74 22.28 5.34
C PRO A 145 -13.44 21.42 4.11
N PRO A 146 -12.70 21.93 3.10
CA PRO A 146 -12.27 21.12 1.98
C PRO A 146 -11.65 19.81 2.39
N VAL A 147 -12.17 18.69 1.87
CA VAL A 147 -11.70 17.33 2.16
C VAL A 147 -10.87 16.84 1.00
N PHE A 148 -9.66 16.36 1.30
CA PHE A 148 -8.78 15.63 0.39
C PHE A 148 -8.75 14.16 0.81
N PHE A 149 -8.92 13.26 -0.13
CA PHE A 149 -9.09 11.84 0.16
C PHE A 149 -8.06 10.99 -0.57
N ASP A 150 -7.22 10.29 0.16
CA ASP A 150 -6.37 9.24 -0.41
C ASP A 150 -7.09 7.90 -0.32
N LEU A 151 -7.72 7.52 -1.43
CA LEU A 151 -8.39 6.21 -1.56
C LEU A 151 -7.36 5.08 -1.63
N ASP A 152 -6.19 5.34 -2.25
CA ASP A 152 -5.13 4.37 -2.54
C ASP A 152 -5.63 3.28 -3.51
N ASP A 153 -6.38 2.30 -3.01
CA ASP A 153 -6.94 1.19 -3.76
C ASP A 153 -8.46 1.34 -3.92
N ILE A 154 -9.02 0.89 -5.04
CA ILE A 154 -10.46 0.78 -5.22
C ILE A 154 -10.95 -0.46 -4.44
N GLU A 155 -11.51 -0.21 -3.25
CA GLU A 155 -11.84 -1.25 -2.27
C GLU A 155 -12.83 -2.29 -2.81
N HIS A 156 -13.86 -1.88 -3.56
CA HIS A 156 -14.83 -2.84 -4.11
C HIS A 156 -14.19 -3.77 -5.17
N ILE A 157 -13.20 -3.30 -5.94
CA ILE A 157 -12.46 -4.16 -6.89
C ILE A 157 -11.55 -5.12 -6.14
N ALA A 158 -10.81 -4.63 -5.13
CA ALA A 158 -9.96 -5.47 -4.30
C ALA A 158 -10.77 -6.56 -3.59
N PHE A 159 -11.89 -6.19 -2.98
CA PHE A 159 -12.80 -7.10 -2.29
C PHE A 159 -13.40 -8.15 -3.23
N LEU A 160 -13.81 -7.75 -4.45
CA LEU A 160 -14.31 -8.68 -5.46
C LEU A 160 -13.26 -9.72 -5.87
N ARG A 161 -12.00 -9.31 -5.99
CA ARG A 161 -10.90 -10.22 -6.31
C ARG A 161 -10.64 -11.20 -5.19
N ASP A 162 -10.70 -10.75 -3.94
CA ASP A 162 -10.50 -11.61 -2.77
C ASP A 162 -11.60 -12.67 -2.65
N ILE A 163 -12.87 -12.32 -2.90
CA ILE A 163 -13.98 -13.28 -2.89
C ILE A 163 -13.80 -14.37 -3.98
N ARG A 164 -13.22 -14.02 -5.12
CA ARG A 164 -13.01 -14.95 -6.25
C ARG A 164 -11.84 -15.90 -6.06
N GLN A 165 -10.98 -15.69 -5.04
CA GLN A 165 -9.83 -16.57 -4.82
C GLN A 165 -10.25 -17.95 -4.28
N PRO A 166 -9.65 -19.04 -4.78
CA PRO A 166 -9.83 -20.38 -4.22
C PRO A 166 -9.25 -20.48 -2.77
N PRO A 167 -9.83 -21.30 -1.89
CA PRO A 167 -11.02 -22.13 -2.11
C PRO A 167 -12.32 -21.34 -1.97
N THR A 168 -13.13 -21.31 -3.02
CA THR A 168 -14.48 -20.73 -2.97
C THR A 168 -15.39 -21.62 -2.17
N ARG A 169 -15.87 -21.15 -1.03
CA ARG A 169 -16.85 -21.83 -0.19
C ARG A 169 -18.22 -21.17 -0.36
N LEU A 170 -19.31 -21.91 -0.15
CA LEU A 170 -20.68 -21.37 -0.20
C LEU A 170 -20.84 -20.11 0.67
N ILE A 171 -20.17 -20.08 1.82
CA ILE A 171 -20.15 -18.93 2.74
C ILE A 171 -19.46 -17.69 2.14
N THR A 172 -18.44 -17.88 1.29
CA THR A 172 -17.77 -16.73 0.63
C THR A 172 -18.65 -16.12 -0.46
N SER A 173 -19.59 -16.89 -1.02
CA SER A 173 -20.58 -16.39 -1.96
C SER A 173 -21.53 -15.34 -1.35
N LEU A 174 -21.74 -15.38 -0.04
CA LEU A 174 -22.56 -14.38 0.66
C LEU A 174 -21.86 -13.00 0.74
N TYR A 175 -20.53 -12.96 0.61
CA TYR A 175 -19.80 -11.70 0.59
C TYR A 175 -20.11 -10.85 -0.65
N TYR A 176 -20.58 -11.47 -1.75
CA TYR A 176 -21.07 -10.70 -2.90
C TYR A 176 -22.23 -9.77 -2.54
N LEU A 177 -23.03 -10.09 -1.52
CA LEU A 177 -24.12 -9.25 -1.04
C LEU A 177 -23.65 -7.93 -0.40
N GLN A 178 -22.38 -7.85 0.01
CA GLN A 178 -21.79 -6.62 0.56
C GLN A 178 -21.32 -5.65 -0.55
N MET A 179 -21.15 -6.15 -1.77
CA MET A 179 -20.62 -5.37 -2.89
C MET A 179 -21.42 -4.08 -3.21
N PRO A 180 -22.77 -4.13 -3.28
CA PRO A 180 -23.55 -2.92 -3.59
C PRO A 180 -23.37 -1.83 -2.53
N ALA A 181 -23.35 -2.21 -1.24
CA ALA A 181 -23.17 -1.27 -0.14
C ALA A 181 -21.75 -0.67 -0.15
N LEU A 182 -20.71 -1.50 -0.40
CA LEU A 182 -19.33 -1.05 -0.48
C LEU A 182 -19.14 -0.09 -1.67
N TRP A 183 -19.61 -0.46 -2.86
CA TRP A 183 -19.54 0.37 -4.05
C TRP A 183 -20.25 1.70 -3.87
N TRP A 184 -21.44 1.69 -3.25
CA TRP A 184 -22.19 2.91 -2.97
C TRP A 184 -21.44 3.82 -1.98
N GLY A 185 -20.96 3.28 -0.87
CA GLY A 185 -20.26 4.04 0.17
C GLY A 185 -18.95 4.64 -0.30
N GLU A 186 -18.17 3.88 -1.08
CA GLU A 186 -16.94 4.38 -1.72
C GLU A 186 -17.24 5.55 -2.65
N ARG A 187 -18.33 5.50 -3.43
CA ARG A 187 -18.76 6.62 -4.27
C ARG A 187 -19.19 7.85 -3.45
N GLN A 188 -19.84 7.66 -2.29
CA GLN A 188 -20.17 8.79 -1.40
C GLN A 188 -18.90 9.43 -0.83
N ALA A 189 -17.92 8.62 -0.46
CA ALA A 189 -16.62 9.10 0.01
C ALA A 189 -15.91 9.96 -1.05
N ILE A 190 -15.87 9.47 -2.29
CA ILE A 190 -15.28 10.20 -3.43
C ILE A 190 -16.04 11.51 -3.70
N LYS A 191 -17.36 11.50 -3.66
CA LYS A 191 -18.18 12.71 -3.89
C LYS A 191 -18.06 13.76 -2.80
N LEU A 192 -17.79 13.32 -1.54
CA LEU A 192 -17.58 14.25 -0.43
C LEU A 192 -16.23 14.97 -0.57
N ALA A 193 -15.23 14.31 -1.13
CA ALA A 193 -13.92 14.86 -1.31
C ALA A 193 -13.86 15.89 -2.46
N ARG A 194 -13.12 16.96 -2.24
CA ARG A 194 -12.76 17.93 -3.29
C ARG A 194 -11.81 17.31 -4.31
N GLN A 195 -10.83 16.53 -3.81
CA GLN A 195 -9.95 15.67 -4.61
C GLN A 195 -9.80 14.30 -3.98
N THR A 196 -9.79 13.26 -4.83
CA THR A 196 -9.52 11.88 -4.44
C THR A 196 -8.26 11.40 -5.15
N TYR A 197 -7.32 10.88 -4.40
CA TYR A 197 -6.05 10.36 -4.91
C TYR A 197 -6.12 8.84 -5.04
N VAL A 198 -5.69 8.35 -6.20
CA VAL A 198 -5.56 6.91 -6.51
C VAL A 198 -4.12 6.60 -6.94
N CYS A 199 -3.72 5.33 -6.86
CA CYS A 199 -2.33 4.97 -7.10
C CYS A 199 -1.99 4.67 -8.59
N SER A 200 -2.99 4.63 -9.49
CA SER A 200 -2.75 4.33 -10.90
C SER A 200 -3.67 5.11 -11.85
N GLN A 201 -3.17 5.35 -13.06
CA GLN A 201 -3.97 5.95 -14.15
C GLN A 201 -5.14 5.03 -14.56
N GLN A 202 -5.00 3.72 -14.36
CA GLN A 202 -6.06 2.75 -14.61
C GLN A 202 -7.24 2.99 -13.66
N ASP A 203 -6.97 3.21 -12.37
CA ASP A 203 -7.97 3.48 -11.35
C ASP A 203 -8.65 4.83 -11.59
N GLU A 204 -7.89 5.88 -11.91
CA GLU A 204 -8.43 7.19 -12.30
C GLU A 204 -9.38 7.06 -13.49
N THR A 205 -8.95 6.37 -14.54
CA THR A 205 -9.77 6.15 -15.73
C THR A 205 -11.04 5.37 -15.41
N TYR A 206 -10.95 4.33 -14.57
CA TYR A 206 -12.08 3.52 -14.14
C TYR A 206 -13.13 4.37 -13.40
N LEU A 207 -12.71 5.14 -12.39
CA LEU A 207 -13.61 5.97 -11.59
C LEU A 207 -14.22 7.13 -12.41
N THR A 208 -13.42 7.77 -13.26
CA THR A 208 -13.87 8.85 -14.15
C THR A 208 -14.92 8.36 -15.14
N ARG A 209 -14.74 7.17 -15.72
CA ARG A 209 -15.77 6.55 -16.61
C ARG A 209 -17.07 6.25 -15.89
N GLN A 210 -17.07 6.15 -14.57
CA GLN A 210 -18.29 6.01 -13.75
C GLN A 210 -18.93 7.35 -13.37
N GLY A 211 -18.46 8.47 -13.94
CA GLY A 211 -18.99 9.81 -13.70
C GLY A 211 -18.53 10.41 -12.35
N LEU A 212 -17.42 9.96 -11.79
CA LEU A 212 -16.81 10.56 -10.62
C LEU A 212 -15.75 11.59 -11.06
N ASN A 213 -15.74 12.75 -10.40
CA ASN A 213 -14.86 13.87 -10.72
C ASN A 213 -13.85 14.10 -9.59
N GLY A 214 -12.82 14.90 -9.86
CA GLY A 214 -11.80 15.23 -8.85
C GLY A 214 -10.87 14.07 -8.53
N ILE A 215 -10.74 13.09 -9.44
CA ILE A 215 -9.80 11.97 -9.27
C ILE A 215 -8.45 12.38 -9.83
N VAL A 216 -7.40 12.12 -9.06
CA VAL A 216 -6.01 12.46 -9.42
C VAL A 216 -5.11 11.26 -9.15
N THR A 217 -4.33 10.89 -10.14
CA THR A 217 -3.32 9.83 -9.97
C THR A 217 -2.08 10.34 -9.24
N ILE A 218 -1.83 9.78 -8.07
CA ILE A 218 -0.57 9.92 -7.32
C ILE A 218 -0.01 8.53 -7.12
N PRO A 219 1.00 8.12 -7.90
CA PRO A 219 1.55 6.78 -7.81
C PRO A 219 2.29 6.55 -6.49
N ASN A 220 2.36 5.30 -6.06
CA ASN A 220 3.23 4.88 -4.98
C ASN A 220 4.69 5.10 -5.39
N ALA A 221 5.45 5.81 -4.56
CA ALA A 221 6.79 6.27 -4.90
C ALA A 221 7.85 5.75 -3.93
N VAL A 222 9.07 5.70 -4.40
CA VAL A 222 10.23 5.23 -3.65
C VAL A 222 11.39 6.23 -3.77
N THR A 223 12.23 6.28 -2.75
CA THR A 223 13.51 6.98 -2.87
C THR A 223 14.37 6.20 -3.86
N ILE A 224 14.96 6.88 -4.83
CA ILE A 224 15.80 6.24 -5.84
C ILE A 224 17.18 5.97 -5.25
N PRO A 225 17.53 4.70 -4.95
CA PRO A 225 18.84 4.35 -4.41
C PRO A 225 19.93 4.36 -5.52
N ARG A 226 21.17 4.13 -5.11
CA ARG A 226 22.21 3.78 -6.08
C ARG A 226 21.89 2.43 -6.71
N PRO A 227 22.08 2.26 -8.04
CA PRO A 227 21.83 0.97 -8.67
C PRO A 227 22.77 -0.09 -8.06
N GLN A 228 22.23 -1.30 -7.89
CA GLN A 228 23.03 -2.42 -7.39
C GLN A 228 23.50 -3.25 -8.58
N PRO A 229 24.79 -3.63 -8.63
CA PRO A 229 25.33 -4.48 -9.69
C PRO A 229 24.60 -5.82 -9.73
N LEU A 230 24.64 -6.47 -10.88
CA LEU A 230 24.18 -7.86 -10.99
C LEU A 230 25.12 -8.76 -10.20
N THR A 231 24.55 -9.73 -9.48
CA THR A 231 25.33 -10.83 -8.89
C THR A 231 25.48 -11.94 -9.92
N ALA A 232 26.63 -12.62 -9.90
CA ALA A 232 26.85 -13.83 -10.71
C ALA A 232 26.06 -15.03 -10.14
N GLU A 233 25.64 -14.99 -8.86
CA GLU A 233 24.84 -16.07 -8.27
C GLU A 233 23.43 -16.11 -8.88
N PRO A 234 22.91 -17.29 -9.26
CA PRO A 234 21.58 -17.45 -9.84
C PRO A 234 20.49 -17.36 -8.75
N THR A 235 20.28 -16.14 -8.25
CA THR A 235 19.42 -15.89 -7.09
C THR A 235 18.16 -15.13 -7.50
N LEU A 236 16.99 -15.71 -7.16
CA LEU A 236 15.67 -15.09 -7.24
C LEU A 236 15.33 -14.46 -5.89
N LEU A 237 14.60 -13.35 -5.89
CA LEU A 237 14.11 -12.68 -4.69
C LEU A 237 12.60 -12.51 -4.75
N LEU A 238 11.91 -12.90 -3.68
CA LEU A 238 10.55 -12.46 -3.37
C LEU A 238 10.55 -11.68 -2.06
N LEU A 239 10.12 -10.41 -2.12
CA LEU A 239 9.99 -9.54 -0.96
C LEU A 239 8.51 -9.34 -0.60
N GLY A 240 8.14 -9.46 0.69
CA GLY A 240 6.76 -9.25 1.11
C GLY A 240 6.54 -9.31 2.62
N ALA A 241 5.39 -8.79 3.07
CA ALA A 241 4.88 -9.01 4.42
C ALA A 241 3.87 -10.16 4.39
N TYR A 242 4.19 -11.27 5.07
CA TYR A 242 3.43 -12.53 4.94
C TYR A 242 2.27 -12.65 5.95
N HIS A 243 1.86 -11.55 6.59
CA HIS A 243 0.51 -11.44 7.18
C HIS A 243 -0.55 -11.10 6.13
N TYR A 244 -0.14 -10.55 4.97
CA TYR A 244 -1.02 -10.20 3.86
C TYR A 244 -1.18 -11.40 2.93
N TYR A 245 -2.42 -11.90 2.81
CA TYR A 245 -2.74 -13.14 2.11
C TYR A 245 -2.24 -13.21 0.65
N PRO A 246 -2.33 -12.17 -0.18
CA PRO A 246 -1.76 -12.19 -1.53
C PRO A 246 -0.24 -12.46 -1.56
N ASN A 247 0.51 -12.00 -0.57
CA ASN A 247 1.95 -12.30 -0.49
C ASN A 247 2.22 -13.76 -0.09
N ILE A 248 1.38 -14.33 0.79
CA ILE A 248 1.46 -15.77 1.15
C ILE A 248 1.21 -16.62 -0.09
N ASN A 249 0.14 -16.30 -0.85
CA ASN A 249 -0.18 -17.02 -2.08
C ASN A 249 0.92 -16.91 -3.14
N ALA A 250 1.49 -15.72 -3.29
CA ALA A 250 2.62 -15.49 -4.19
C ALA A 250 3.84 -16.32 -3.80
N ALA A 251 4.16 -16.42 -2.51
CA ALA A 251 5.27 -17.24 -2.01
C ALA A 251 5.00 -18.74 -2.26
N ASN A 252 3.80 -19.23 -1.93
CA ASN A 252 3.43 -20.62 -2.17
C ASN A 252 3.48 -20.95 -3.67
N PHE A 253 2.93 -20.09 -4.53
CA PHE A 253 3.00 -20.25 -5.99
C PHE A 253 4.45 -20.30 -6.48
N LEU A 254 5.30 -19.39 -6.02
CA LEU A 254 6.70 -19.35 -6.44
C LEU A 254 7.46 -20.60 -5.98
N ILE A 255 7.30 -21.00 -4.71
CA ILE A 255 8.04 -22.15 -4.14
C ILE A 255 7.53 -23.48 -4.69
N GLU A 256 6.21 -23.67 -4.78
CA GLU A 256 5.61 -24.96 -5.06
C GLU A 256 5.40 -25.23 -6.56
N GLN A 257 5.14 -24.18 -7.36
CA GLN A 257 4.76 -24.33 -8.76
C GLN A 257 5.79 -23.79 -9.76
N VAL A 258 6.62 -22.80 -9.38
CA VAL A 258 7.58 -22.15 -10.28
C VAL A 258 9.00 -22.66 -10.02
N PHE A 259 9.47 -22.58 -8.79
CA PHE A 259 10.87 -22.86 -8.44
C PHE A 259 11.33 -24.28 -8.75
N PRO A 260 10.50 -25.33 -8.67
CA PRO A 260 10.88 -26.66 -9.13
C PRO A 260 11.29 -26.72 -10.62
N TYR A 261 10.58 -26.00 -11.50
CA TYR A 261 10.96 -25.89 -12.92
C TYR A 261 12.26 -25.11 -13.12
N VAL A 262 12.49 -24.07 -12.33
CA VAL A 262 13.77 -23.33 -12.35
C VAL A 262 14.92 -24.27 -11.95
N ARG A 263 14.75 -25.02 -10.85
CA ARG A 263 15.77 -25.97 -10.36
C ARG A 263 16.05 -27.13 -11.30
N GLN A 264 15.04 -27.57 -12.05
CA GLN A 264 15.23 -28.59 -13.07
C GLN A 264 16.21 -28.14 -14.17
N GLN A 265 16.15 -26.87 -14.57
CA GLN A 265 17.02 -26.28 -15.59
C GLN A 265 18.33 -25.72 -15.00
N MET A 266 18.31 -25.26 -13.76
CA MET A 266 19.44 -24.66 -13.05
C MET A 266 19.51 -25.20 -11.61
N PRO A 267 20.15 -26.37 -11.38
CA PRO A 267 20.18 -27.03 -10.06
C PRO A 267 20.81 -26.19 -8.93
N ASN A 268 21.67 -25.23 -9.27
CA ASN A 268 22.32 -24.31 -8.35
C ASN A 268 21.51 -23.02 -8.08
N ALA A 269 20.32 -22.85 -8.69
CA ALA A 269 19.48 -21.68 -8.44
C ALA A 269 19.03 -21.61 -6.97
N ARG A 270 18.97 -20.38 -6.45
CA ARG A 270 18.53 -20.06 -5.09
C ARG A 270 17.29 -19.15 -5.15
N LEU A 271 16.44 -19.25 -4.12
CA LEU A 271 15.27 -18.41 -3.94
C LEU A 271 15.31 -17.81 -2.52
N ILE A 272 15.41 -16.50 -2.44
CA ILE A 272 15.33 -15.76 -1.18
C ILE A 272 13.88 -15.29 -0.99
N ILE A 273 13.29 -15.67 0.14
CA ILE A 273 11.98 -15.22 0.62
C ILE A 273 12.22 -14.27 1.79
N ALA A 274 12.09 -12.96 1.53
CA ALA A 274 12.39 -11.92 2.51
C ALA A 274 11.13 -11.21 3.00
N GLY A 275 11.04 -10.96 4.31
CA GLY A 275 9.98 -10.15 4.92
C GLY A 275 9.41 -10.70 6.23
N LYS A 276 8.47 -9.95 6.82
CA LYS A 276 7.88 -10.26 8.13
C LYS A 276 6.95 -11.48 8.06
N GLN A 277 6.93 -12.28 9.11
CA GLN A 277 6.03 -13.42 9.35
C GLN A 277 6.11 -14.52 8.26
N PRO A 278 7.32 -14.99 7.89
CA PRO A 278 7.47 -16.05 6.89
C PRO A 278 6.86 -17.40 7.35
N GLU A 279 6.66 -17.59 8.66
CA GLU A 279 6.03 -18.78 9.26
C GLU A 279 4.59 -19.02 8.79
N LYS A 280 3.97 -18.04 8.13
CA LYS A 280 2.64 -18.19 7.51
C LYS A 280 2.67 -18.82 6.12
N ILE A 281 3.85 -18.93 5.52
CA ILE A 281 4.06 -19.61 4.24
C ILE A 281 4.04 -21.12 4.48
N ARG A 282 3.30 -21.86 3.65
CA ARG A 282 3.10 -23.32 3.82
C ARG A 282 4.42 -24.10 3.90
N SER A 283 5.38 -23.71 3.08
CA SER A 283 6.68 -24.40 2.97
C SER A 283 7.72 -23.88 3.97
N TYR A 284 7.37 -23.00 4.92
CA TYR A 284 8.30 -22.51 5.92
C TYR A 284 8.77 -23.66 6.83
N GLY A 285 10.08 -23.75 7.04
CA GLY A 285 10.67 -24.81 7.88
C GLY A 285 10.70 -26.22 7.27
N SER A 286 10.17 -26.39 6.03
CA SER A 286 10.12 -27.72 5.38
C SER A 286 11.44 -28.14 4.70
N GLY A 287 12.48 -27.31 4.74
CA GLY A 287 13.79 -27.61 4.17
C GLY A 287 13.80 -27.72 2.64
N VAL A 288 12.95 -26.97 1.93
CA VAL A 288 12.93 -26.99 0.46
C VAL A 288 14.31 -26.62 -0.09
N PRO A 289 14.96 -27.50 -0.88
CA PRO A 289 16.31 -27.26 -1.35
C PRO A 289 16.43 -25.97 -2.18
N GLY A 290 17.40 -25.11 -1.81
CA GLY A 290 17.66 -23.84 -2.50
C GLY A 290 16.75 -22.68 -2.09
N VAL A 291 15.81 -22.87 -1.15
CA VAL A 291 14.97 -21.80 -0.59
C VAL A 291 15.53 -21.30 0.73
N GLU A 292 15.76 -20.00 0.83
CA GLU A 292 16.22 -19.30 2.03
C GLU A 292 15.11 -18.36 2.53
N PHE A 293 14.75 -18.45 3.81
CA PHE A 293 13.83 -17.53 4.49
C PHE A 293 14.65 -16.60 5.40
N THR A 294 14.72 -15.30 5.07
CA THR A 294 15.54 -14.35 5.83
C THR A 294 14.79 -13.68 6.98
N GLY A 295 13.44 -13.76 7.00
CA GLY A 295 12.65 -12.92 7.88
C GLY A 295 12.72 -11.45 7.47
N PHE A 296 12.52 -10.55 8.44
CA PHE A 296 12.59 -9.11 8.21
C PHE A 296 14.05 -8.69 7.92
N VAL A 297 14.24 -7.83 6.91
CA VAL A 297 15.56 -7.34 6.48
C VAL A 297 15.58 -5.81 6.59
N ASP A 298 16.50 -5.28 7.37
CA ASP A 298 16.71 -3.84 7.53
C ASP A 298 17.52 -3.23 6.38
N ASP A 299 18.54 -3.95 5.90
CA ASP A 299 19.45 -3.53 4.83
C ASP A 299 18.95 -4.05 3.47
N LEU A 300 18.10 -3.24 2.82
CA LEU A 300 17.61 -3.55 1.47
C LEU A 300 18.74 -3.49 0.43
N ASP A 301 19.74 -2.64 0.60
CA ASP A 301 20.89 -2.56 -0.32
C ASP A 301 21.63 -3.88 -0.37
N ALA A 302 21.91 -4.49 0.80
CA ALA A 302 22.53 -5.80 0.87
C ALA A 302 21.64 -6.90 0.27
N LEU A 303 20.32 -6.85 0.52
CA LEU A 303 19.39 -7.82 -0.04
C LEU A 303 19.35 -7.76 -1.58
N TYR A 304 19.20 -6.56 -2.15
CA TYR A 304 19.18 -6.38 -3.61
C TYR A 304 20.55 -6.70 -4.23
N ARG A 305 21.66 -6.47 -3.54
CA ARG A 305 23.00 -6.84 -4.01
C ARG A 305 23.15 -8.35 -4.18
N ARG A 306 22.61 -9.15 -3.25
CA ARG A 306 22.60 -10.63 -3.31
C ARG A 306 21.62 -11.19 -4.32
N SER A 307 20.72 -10.38 -4.86
CA SER A 307 19.62 -10.83 -5.71
C SER A 307 19.88 -10.50 -7.17
N ARG A 308 19.71 -11.48 -8.06
CA ARG A 308 19.86 -11.29 -9.50
C ARG A 308 18.55 -10.88 -10.16
N VAL A 309 17.46 -11.58 -9.84
CA VAL A 309 16.12 -11.35 -10.43
C VAL A 309 15.09 -11.18 -9.32
N VAL A 310 14.22 -10.19 -9.44
CA VAL A 310 13.12 -9.98 -8.50
C VAL A 310 11.83 -10.56 -9.06
N CYS A 311 11.15 -11.38 -8.27
CA CYS A 311 9.90 -12.03 -8.62
C CYS A 311 8.71 -11.37 -7.91
N CYS A 312 7.64 -11.08 -8.65
CA CYS A 312 6.38 -10.58 -8.10
C CYS A 312 5.19 -11.38 -8.62
N PRO A 313 5.03 -12.65 -8.22
CA PRO A 313 3.98 -13.54 -8.71
C PRO A 313 2.67 -13.35 -7.93
N ILE A 314 2.20 -12.11 -7.81
CA ILE A 314 0.94 -11.76 -7.13
C ILE A 314 -0.24 -12.19 -8.00
N LEU A 315 -1.20 -12.91 -7.40
CA LEU A 315 -2.36 -13.48 -8.09
C LEU A 315 -3.68 -12.78 -7.72
N SER A 316 -3.69 -11.95 -6.67
CA SER A 316 -4.88 -11.25 -6.18
C SER A 316 -4.54 -9.95 -5.44
N GLY A 317 -5.57 -9.21 -5.03
CA GLY A 317 -5.47 -7.96 -4.29
C GLY A 317 -5.57 -6.73 -5.20
N GLY A 318 -5.65 -5.54 -4.58
CA GLY A 318 -5.74 -4.23 -5.23
C GLY A 318 -4.40 -3.47 -5.22
N GLY A 319 -4.40 -2.28 -5.79
CA GLY A 319 -3.32 -1.31 -5.77
C GLY A 319 -2.06 -1.68 -6.55
N THR A 320 -1.08 -0.80 -6.51
CA THR A 320 0.21 -1.00 -7.19
C THR A 320 1.22 -1.69 -6.26
N ARG A 321 2.08 -2.51 -6.84
CA ARG A 321 3.06 -3.30 -6.08
C ARG A 321 4.38 -2.54 -5.90
N VAL A 322 4.50 -1.82 -4.79
CA VAL A 322 5.69 -1.03 -4.42
C VAL A 322 7.00 -1.82 -4.57
N LYS A 323 6.97 -3.12 -4.31
CA LYS A 323 8.15 -4.01 -4.47
C LYS A 323 8.71 -4.07 -5.90
N LEU A 324 7.86 -3.91 -6.93
CA LEU A 324 8.34 -3.79 -8.33
C LEU A 324 8.97 -2.42 -8.58
N VAL A 325 8.36 -1.36 -8.04
CA VAL A 325 8.92 -0.01 -8.12
C VAL A 325 10.28 0.06 -7.43
N GLU A 326 10.42 -0.57 -6.25
CA GLU A 326 11.69 -0.68 -5.54
C GLU A 326 12.73 -1.48 -6.34
N ALA A 327 12.36 -2.64 -6.87
CA ALA A 327 13.27 -3.46 -7.68
C ALA A 327 13.76 -2.67 -8.91
N ALA A 328 12.85 -1.98 -9.60
CA ALA A 328 13.16 -1.10 -10.71
C ALA A 328 14.11 0.04 -10.29
N ALA A 329 13.85 0.68 -9.14
CA ALA A 329 14.70 1.73 -8.61
C ALA A 329 16.13 1.25 -8.31
N TYR A 330 16.30 -0.01 -7.90
CA TYR A 330 17.62 -0.65 -7.76
C TYR A 330 18.25 -1.12 -9.09
N GLY A 331 17.54 -0.99 -10.21
CA GLY A 331 18.00 -1.45 -11.51
C GLY A 331 17.97 -2.98 -11.67
N LYS A 332 17.13 -3.69 -10.91
CA LYS A 332 17.03 -5.14 -10.98
C LYS A 332 16.04 -5.59 -12.05
N PRO A 333 16.39 -6.60 -12.86
CA PRO A 333 15.43 -7.23 -13.76
C PRO A 333 14.32 -7.94 -12.96
N MET A 334 13.11 -7.90 -13.53
CA MET A 334 11.92 -8.37 -12.81
C MET A 334 11.12 -9.35 -13.65
N VAL A 335 10.50 -10.33 -12.96
CA VAL A 335 9.44 -11.18 -13.52
C VAL A 335 8.19 -10.99 -12.66
N SER A 336 7.06 -10.73 -13.30
CA SER A 336 5.80 -10.51 -12.60
C SER A 336 4.62 -11.18 -13.34
N THR A 337 3.57 -11.45 -12.60
CA THR A 337 2.26 -11.72 -13.19
C THR A 337 1.62 -10.42 -13.69
N ARG A 338 0.60 -10.53 -14.52
CA ARG A 338 -0.22 -9.39 -14.95
C ARG A 338 -0.80 -8.62 -13.76
N ILE A 339 -1.35 -9.34 -12.76
CA ILE A 339 -1.89 -8.74 -11.53
C ILE A 339 -0.76 -8.12 -10.69
N GLY A 340 0.42 -8.74 -10.67
CA GLY A 340 1.58 -8.21 -9.97
C GLY A 340 2.07 -6.87 -10.52
N ALA A 341 1.98 -6.65 -11.83
CA ALA A 341 2.39 -5.42 -12.51
C ALA A 341 1.24 -4.43 -12.75
N GLU A 342 0.00 -4.78 -12.34
CA GLU A 342 -1.17 -3.97 -12.62
C GLU A 342 -1.06 -2.54 -12.04
N GLY A 343 -1.49 -1.57 -12.84
CA GLY A 343 -1.47 -0.15 -12.47
C GLY A 343 -0.09 0.50 -12.48
N LEU A 344 0.98 -0.27 -12.80
CA LEU A 344 2.32 0.25 -13.00
C LEU A 344 2.59 0.53 -14.49
N ASN A 345 3.36 1.58 -14.76
CA ASN A 345 3.69 2.00 -16.12
C ASN A 345 4.95 1.26 -16.67
N PHE A 346 5.15 0.00 -16.27
CA PHE A 346 6.19 -0.86 -16.82
C PHE A 346 5.67 -1.63 -18.03
N VAL A 347 6.51 -1.79 -19.05
CA VAL A 347 6.16 -2.44 -20.33
C VAL A 347 6.82 -3.82 -20.41
N ASP A 348 6.01 -4.87 -20.68
CA ASP A 348 6.51 -6.26 -20.88
C ASP A 348 7.53 -6.31 -22.02
N GLY A 349 8.64 -7.01 -21.78
CA GLY A 349 9.76 -7.13 -22.72
C GLY A 349 10.69 -5.93 -22.79
N GLN A 350 10.31 -4.79 -22.22
CA GLN A 350 11.13 -3.57 -22.17
C GLN A 350 11.66 -3.31 -20.75
N ASP A 351 10.79 -3.27 -19.74
CA ASP A 351 11.14 -2.96 -18.34
C ASP A 351 11.18 -4.23 -17.48
N PHE A 352 10.41 -5.25 -17.82
CA PHE A 352 10.28 -6.51 -17.08
C PHE A 352 9.75 -7.63 -17.98
N LEU A 353 9.59 -8.84 -17.44
CA LEU A 353 8.92 -9.95 -18.12
C LEU A 353 7.60 -10.29 -17.40
N GLN A 354 6.47 -10.23 -18.15
CA GLN A 354 5.14 -10.56 -17.61
C GLN A 354 4.77 -11.99 -17.98
N ARG A 355 4.55 -12.85 -16.97
CA ARG A 355 4.16 -14.26 -17.16
C ARG A 355 3.20 -14.67 -16.05
N ASP A 356 2.06 -15.23 -16.42
CA ASP A 356 1.02 -15.66 -15.46
C ASP A 356 1.12 -17.17 -15.15
N GLU A 357 1.49 -18.00 -16.14
CA GLU A 357 1.57 -19.44 -15.98
C GLU A 357 2.88 -19.87 -15.30
N PRO A 358 2.86 -20.88 -14.39
CA PRO A 358 4.03 -21.28 -13.60
C PRO A 358 5.26 -21.63 -14.44
N LYS A 359 5.08 -22.43 -15.51
CA LYS A 359 6.18 -22.83 -16.39
C LYS A 359 6.75 -21.63 -17.16
N ALA A 360 5.88 -20.77 -17.72
CA ALA A 360 6.31 -19.58 -18.44
C ALA A 360 7.03 -18.59 -17.51
N PHE A 361 6.58 -18.48 -16.25
CA PHE A 361 7.25 -17.68 -15.22
C PHE A 361 8.65 -18.23 -14.89
N ALA A 362 8.76 -19.57 -14.74
CA ALA A 362 10.04 -20.25 -14.52
C ALA A 362 11.00 -20.04 -15.70
N ASP A 363 10.52 -20.21 -16.94
CA ASP A 363 11.33 -20.03 -18.16
C ASP A 363 11.83 -18.57 -18.28
N ALA A 364 11.01 -17.59 -17.90
CA ALA A 364 11.42 -16.17 -17.82
C ALA A 364 12.50 -15.94 -16.76
N CYS A 365 12.37 -16.57 -15.58
CA CYS A 365 13.40 -16.52 -14.54
C CYS A 365 14.71 -17.12 -15.04
N VAL A 366 14.68 -18.32 -15.64
CA VAL A 366 15.88 -18.99 -16.17
C VAL A 366 16.55 -18.15 -17.26
N LYS A 367 15.77 -17.56 -18.17
CA LYS A 367 16.29 -16.69 -19.22
C LYS A 367 17.08 -15.51 -18.66
N LEU A 368 16.57 -14.89 -17.57
CA LEU A 368 17.27 -13.79 -16.89
C LEU A 368 18.48 -14.30 -16.09
N LEU A 369 18.39 -15.45 -15.46
CA LEU A 369 19.51 -16.03 -14.73
C LEU A 369 20.70 -16.40 -15.63
N GLN A 370 20.45 -16.65 -16.92
CA GLN A 370 21.44 -17.07 -17.92
C GLN A 370 21.99 -15.93 -18.80
N SER A 371 21.39 -14.73 -18.78
CA SER A 371 21.77 -13.64 -19.68
C SER A 371 22.01 -12.33 -18.94
N ASP A 372 23.27 -11.92 -18.84
CA ASP A 372 23.68 -10.63 -18.27
C ASP A 372 23.14 -9.47 -19.12
N ASP A 373 23.32 -9.54 -20.46
CA ASP A 373 22.85 -8.51 -21.39
C ASP A 373 21.35 -8.23 -21.26
N LEU A 374 20.53 -9.30 -21.12
CA LEU A 374 19.10 -9.15 -20.93
C LEU A 374 18.76 -8.53 -19.58
N CYS A 375 19.45 -8.93 -18.51
CA CYS A 375 19.31 -8.37 -17.20
C CYS A 375 19.64 -6.88 -17.17
N ASP A 376 20.78 -6.50 -17.74
CA ASP A 376 21.24 -5.10 -17.78
C ASP A 376 20.28 -4.23 -18.59
N ARG A 377 19.84 -4.71 -19.75
CA ARG A 377 18.89 -4.00 -20.61
C ARG A 377 17.54 -3.75 -19.88
N LEU A 378 16.94 -4.79 -19.33
CA LEU A 378 15.64 -4.66 -18.64
C LEU A 378 15.76 -3.88 -17.33
N GLY A 379 16.82 -4.13 -16.55
CA GLY A 379 17.07 -3.41 -15.30
C GLY A 379 17.30 -1.91 -15.51
N ALA A 380 18.09 -1.54 -16.55
CA ALA A 380 18.33 -0.14 -16.89
C ALA A 380 17.03 0.56 -17.37
N ALA A 381 16.24 -0.09 -18.23
CA ALA A 381 14.97 0.46 -18.71
C ALA A 381 13.97 0.65 -17.54
N ALA A 382 13.80 -0.38 -16.69
CA ALA A 382 12.95 -0.31 -15.50
C ALA A 382 13.36 0.83 -14.55
N ARG A 383 14.67 1.00 -14.34
CA ARG A 383 15.20 2.08 -13.51
C ARG A 383 14.89 3.46 -14.09
N MET A 384 15.03 3.66 -15.39
CA MET A 384 14.67 4.91 -16.04
C MET A 384 13.20 5.24 -15.87
N THR A 385 12.33 4.25 -16.00
CA THR A 385 10.89 4.37 -15.73
C THR A 385 10.64 4.72 -14.26
N ALA A 386 11.34 4.07 -13.31
CA ALA A 386 11.22 4.36 -11.89
C ALA A 386 11.64 5.80 -11.54
N ILE A 387 12.77 6.28 -12.06
CA ILE A 387 13.25 7.66 -11.86
C ILE A 387 12.22 8.67 -12.40
N LYS A 388 11.70 8.43 -13.61
CA LYS A 388 10.79 9.36 -14.28
C LYS A 388 9.41 9.43 -13.59
N GLN A 389 8.89 8.31 -13.10
CA GLN A 389 7.48 8.20 -12.71
C GLN A 389 7.24 7.94 -11.22
N TYR A 390 8.25 7.43 -10.49
CA TYR A 390 8.08 6.93 -9.12
C TYR A 390 9.11 7.51 -8.14
N ASP A 391 9.86 8.55 -8.53
CA ASP A 391 10.77 9.22 -7.60
C ASP A 391 9.97 9.96 -6.52
N ARG A 392 10.20 9.57 -5.26
CA ARG A 392 9.51 10.10 -4.10
C ARG A 392 9.58 11.62 -3.99
N ALA A 393 10.73 12.23 -4.28
CA ALA A 393 10.89 13.68 -4.18
C ALA A 393 9.98 14.41 -5.18
N ASN A 394 9.92 13.91 -6.42
CA ASN A 394 9.05 14.45 -7.46
C ASN A 394 7.57 14.28 -7.11
N ILE A 395 7.18 13.12 -6.59
CA ILE A 395 5.78 12.85 -6.23
C ILE A 395 5.34 13.72 -5.05
N ILE A 396 6.17 13.88 -4.01
CA ILE A 396 5.90 14.77 -2.89
C ILE A 396 5.70 16.22 -3.38
N TYR A 397 6.53 16.67 -4.33
CA TYR A 397 6.37 17.99 -4.94
C TYR A 397 5.01 18.13 -5.65
N LEU A 398 4.58 17.12 -6.43
CA LEU A 398 3.30 17.13 -7.15
C LEU A 398 2.12 17.16 -6.17
N ILE A 399 2.14 16.34 -5.10
CA ILE A 399 1.11 16.35 -4.05
C ILE A 399 0.99 17.75 -3.43
N ARG A 400 2.12 18.31 -3.00
CA ARG A 400 2.16 19.64 -2.39
C ARG A 400 1.55 20.69 -3.31
N LYS A 401 2.02 20.72 -4.57
CA LYS A 401 1.54 21.69 -5.57
C LYS A 401 0.03 21.56 -5.80
N GLY A 402 -0.48 20.34 -5.95
CA GLY A 402 -1.90 20.07 -6.17
C GLY A 402 -2.76 20.58 -5.02
N ILE A 403 -2.45 20.19 -3.78
CA ILE A 403 -3.21 20.61 -2.60
C ILE A 403 -3.14 22.13 -2.40
N GLN A 404 -1.98 22.76 -2.57
CA GLN A 404 -1.83 24.21 -2.44
C GLN A 404 -2.61 24.98 -3.50
N GLN A 405 -2.62 24.53 -4.75
CA GLN A 405 -3.41 25.14 -5.82
C GLN A 405 -4.92 25.09 -5.51
N ASP A 406 -5.41 23.96 -5.03
CA ASP A 406 -6.81 23.79 -4.68
C ASP A 406 -7.24 24.61 -3.45
N LEU A 407 -6.33 24.87 -2.52
CA LEU A 407 -6.57 25.71 -1.36
C LEU A 407 -6.36 27.21 -1.65
N GLY A 408 -5.98 27.59 -2.90
CA GLY A 408 -5.73 28.98 -3.28
C GLY A 408 -4.46 29.58 -2.69
N THR A 409 -3.54 28.76 -2.16
CA THR A 409 -2.27 29.20 -1.60
C THR A 409 -1.18 29.14 -2.67
N GLN A 410 -0.66 30.30 -3.12
CA GLN A 410 0.47 30.32 -4.08
C GLN A 410 1.74 29.79 -3.42
N SER A 411 2.35 28.76 -4.01
CA SER A 411 3.65 28.26 -3.60
C SER A 411 4.79 29.19 -4.04
N LYS A 412 5.64 29.66 -3.13
CA LYS A 412 6.98 30.14 -3.49
C LYS A 412 7.78 28.97 -4.07
N PRO A 413 8.51 29.14 -5.18
CA PRO A 413 9.37 28.09 -5.71
C PRO A 413 10.45 27.69 -4.69
N PRO A 414 10.87 26.42 -4.63
CA PRO A 414 11.95 26.00 -3.76
C PRO A 414 13.24 26.72 -4.14
N VAL A 415 13.93 27.27 -3.15
CA VAL A 415 15.32 27.73 -3.31
C VAL A 415 16.15 26.47 -3.51
N LEU A 416 16.60 26.24 -4.73
CA LEU A 416 17.61 25.24 -5.04
C LEU A 416 18.89 25.68 -4.32
N SER A 417 19.23 25.02 -3.22
CA SER A 417 20.58 25.10 -2.65
C SER A 417 21.56 24.50 -3.66
N GLN A 418 22.45 25.32 -4.13
CA GLN A 418 23.60 25.00 -4.99
C GLN A 418 24.53 23.98 -4.32
#